data_b6b9195cab13e894b9b4fd89fcc09d4c
#
_entry.id   b6b9195cab13e894b9b4fd89fcc09d4c
#
_cell.length_a   1.000
_cell.length_b   1.000
_cell.length_c   1.000
_cell.angle_alpha   90.00
_cell.angle_beta   90.00
_cell.angle_gamma   90.00
#
_symmetry.space_group_name_H-M   'P 1'
#
loop_
_entity.id
_entity.type
_entity.pdbx_description
1 polymer ?
#
loop_
_entity_poly.entity_id
_entity_poly.type
_entity_poly.pdbx_seq_one_letter_code
_entity_poly.pdbx_strand_id
1 'polypeptide(L)'
;MTSGCAESEPTVPPVMNAIDMQQALAEAAESERMRALGADAASQVTSDPDGANSAGMDVPRSGQFEVEFDTTVGKFTIEVNRAWSPVGAQRFYELVKDGFYDECGFFRVVPGFMVQFGLAADPAMTAKWNNEITDDPVVESNRRGYVTFAKKALPNSRTGQVFINFGDNSRLDADGFSPFGKVTKGMEIVDKISAAHGEQPDQEAITSQGNSYLKGSYPKLDYVNTATLIVDDLDVSVAGSGEASAGKVEVPEETDPPGEP
;
A
#
# COMPACT_ATOMS: atom_id res chain seq x y z
N MET A 1 54.10 2.34 -33.92
CA MET A 1 52.94 2.91 -33.24
C MET A 1 51.72 2.43 -33.96
N THR A 2 51.15 1.32 -33.51
CA THR A 2 49.92 0.74 -34.09
C THR A 2 48.84 0.79 -32.99
N SER A 3 47.88 1.67 -33.20
CA SER A 3 46.70 1.83 -32.33
C SER A 3 45.75 0.67 -32.62
N GLY A 4 45.53 -0.18 -31.59
CA GLY A 4 44.54 -1.24 -31.65
C GLY A 4 43.16 -0.70 -31.24
N CYS A 5 42.19 -0.66 -32.15
CA CYS A 5 40.78 -0.50 -31.84
C CYS A 5 40.27 -1.81 -31.24
N ALA A 6 39.78 -1.74 -30.01
CA ALA A 6 38.99 -2.83 -29.43
C ALA A 6 37.57 -2.73 -29.96
N GLU A 7 37.18 -3.67 -30.81
CA GLU A 7 35.77 -3.88 -31.21
C GLU A 7 35.00 -4.49 -30.05
N SER A 8 33.96 -3.80 -29.59
CA SER A 8 32.99 -4.33 -28.66
C SER A 8 32.08 -5.33 -29.35
N GLU A 9 32.10 -6.59 -28.92
CA GLU A 9 31.19 -7.61 -29.39
C GLU A 9 29.74 -7.25 -29.06
N PRO A 10 28.77 -7.49 -29.96
CA PRO A 10 27.35 -7.27 -29.69
C PRO A 10 26.86 -8.32 -28.69
N THR A 11 26.36 -7.87 -27.53
CA THR A 11 25.66 -8.70 -26.56
C THR A 11 24.36 -9.22 -27.16
N VAL A 12 24.30 -10.51 -27.43
CA VAL A 12 23.08 -11.21 -27.85
C VAL A 12 22.11 -11.21 -26.67
N PRO A 13 20.85 -10.79 -26.80
CA PRO A 13 19.87 -10.88 -25.73
C PRO A 13 19.63 -12.35 -25.33
N PRO A 14 19.34 -12.65 -24.06
CA PRO A 14 19.12 -14.03 -23.62
C PRO A 14 17.94 -14.64 -24.36
N VAL A 15 18.19 -15.82 -24.95
CA VAL A 15 17.16 -16.60 -25.63
C VAL A 15 16.22 -17.16 -24.57
N MET A 16 14.97 -16.72 -24.55
CA MET A 16 13.92 -17.31 -23.72
C MET A 16 13.83 -18.81 -24.03
N ASN A 17 13.82 -19.64 -22.98
CA ASN A 17 13.66 -21.06 -23.17
C ASN A 17 12.21 -21.41 -23.57
N ALA A 18 12.00 -22.62 -24.12
CA ALA A 18 10.69 -23.04 -24.64
C ALA A 18 9.60 -23.11 -23.57
N ILE A 19 9.97 -23.25 -22.29
CA ILE A 19 9.06 -23.31 -21.15
C ILE A 19 8.53 -21.90 -20.82
N ASP A 20 9.41 -20.90 -20.80
CA ASP A 20 9.03 -19.49 -20.55
C ASP A 20 8.13 -18.96 -21.67
N MET A 21 8.37 -19.37 -22.92
CA MET A 21 7.55 -19.00 -24.06
C MET A 21 6.16 -19.65 -24.04
N GLN A 22 6.08 -20.91 -23.57
CA GLN A 22 4.81 -21.62 -23.42
C GLN A 22 3.97 -21.06 -22.29
N GLN A 23 4.61 -20.64 -21.19
CA GLN A 23 3.94 -20.00 -20.05
C GLN A 23 3.43 -18.62 -20.41
N ALA A 24 4.21 -17.79 -21.11
CA ALA A 24 3.79 -16.48 -21.61
C ALA A 24 2.63 -16.56 -22.62
N LEU A 25 2.61 -17.60 -23.48
CA LEU A 25 1.50 -17.83 -24.41
C LEU A 25 0.23 -18.30 -23.71
N ALA A 26 0.34 -19.11 -22.65
CA ALA A 26 -0.79 -19.55 -21.84
C ALA A 26 -1.43 -18.36 -21.07
N GLU A 27 -0.62 -17.50 -20.46
CA GLU A 27 -1.07 -16.29 -19.77
C GLU A 27 -1.72 -15.28 -20.74
N ALA A 28 -1.18 -15.12 -21.96
CA ALA A 28 -1.78 -14.27 -22.98
C ALA A 28 -3.14 -14.79 -23.45
N ALA A 29 -3.27 -16.10 -23.66
CA ALA A 29 -4.53 -16.73 -24.10
C ALA A 29 -5.62 -16.67 -23.01
N GLU A 30 -5.25 -16.79 -21.75
CA GLU A 30 -6.16 -16.66 -20.61
C GLU A 30 -6.63 -15.20 -20.44
N SER A 31 -5.75 -14.24 -20.66
CA SER A 31 -6.05 -12.81 -20.66
C SER A 31 -7.05 -12.41 -21.77
N GLU A 32 -6.90 -12.96 -23.00
CA GLU A 32 -7.85 -12.74 -24.10
C GLU A 32 -9.22 -13.38 -23.81
N ARG A 33 -9.23 -14.57 -23.21
CA ARG A 33 -10.48 -15.27 -22.86
C ARG A 33 -11.28 -14.53 -21.81
N MET A 34 -10.61 -13.90 -20.84
CA MET A 34 -11.26 -13.07 -19.80
C MET A 34 -11.75 -11.74 -20.36
N ARG A 35 -11.05 -11.14 -21.33
CA ARG A 35 -11.53 -9.93 -22.03
C ARG A 35 -12.82 -10.20 -22.82
N ALA A 36 -12.95 -11.36 -23.44
CA ALA A 36 -14.15 -11.76 -24.17
C ALA A 36 -15.37 -11.99 -23.26
N LEU A 37 -15.14 -12.50 -22.03
CA LEU A 37 -16.20 -12.71 -21.04
C LEU A 37 -16.65 -11.43 -20.31
N GLY A 38 -15.77 -10.41 -20.26
CA GLY A 38 -16.08 -9.12 -19.61
C GLY A 38 -16.90 -8.16 -20.49
N ALA A 39 -16.99 -8.40 -21.79
CA ALA A 39 -17.70 -7.50 -22.72
C ALA A 39 -19.24 -7.61 -22.62
N ASP A 40 -19.77 -8.72 -22.13
CA ASP A 40 -21.23 -8.93 -22.01
C ASP A 40 -21.84 -8.48 -20.65
N ALA A 41 -20.99 -8.10 -19.67
CA ALA A 41 -21.46 -7.68 -18.35
C ALA A 41 -21.65 -6.15 -18.19
N ALA A 42 -21.32 -5.37 -19.19
CA ALA A 42 -21.32 -3.90 -19.11
C ALA A 42 -22.68 -3.21 -19.38
N SER A 43 -23.78 -3.94 -19.51
CA SER A 43 -25.08 -3.39 -19.93
C SER A 43 -26.17 -3.30 -18.89
N GLN A 44 -25.90 -3.45 -17.59
CA GLN A 44 -26.90 -3.17 -16.57
C GLN A 44 -26.26 -2.56 -15.31
N VAL A 45 -25.92 -1.26 -15.36
CA VAL A 45 -25.79 -0.46 -14.15
C VAL A 45 -26.91 0.56 -14.14
N THR A 46 -27.98 0.25 -13.43
CA THR A 46 -28.99 1.22 -13.02
C THR A 46 -28.38 2.11 -11.95
N SER A 47 -28.38 3.40 -12.22
CA SER A 47 -27.98 4.46 -11.31
C SER A 47 -28.92 4.55 -10.11
N ASP A 48 -28.50 4.11 -8.94
CA ASP A 48 -29.12 4.49 -7.66
C ASP A 48 -28.37 5.71 -7.07
N PRO A 49 -29.04 6.85 -6.90
CA PRO A 49 -28.41 8.08 -6.40
C PRO A 49 -28.39 8.24 -4.88
N ASP A 50 -28.60 7.18 -4.10
CA ASP A 50 -28.52 7.25 -2.63
C ASP A 50 -27.70 6.07 -2.09
N GLY A 51 -26.36 6.33 -2.00
CA GLY A 51 -25.40 5.40 -1.43
C GLY A 51 -25.56 5.23 0.09
N ALA A 52 -26.43 4.34 0.50
CA ALA A 52 -26.47 3.85 1.86
C ALA A 52 -25.77 2.50 1.94
N ASN A 53 -24.44 2.49 1.99
CA ASN A 53 -23.69 1.39 2.61
C ASN A 53 -22.26 1.83 3.00
N SER A 54 -22.17 2.76 3.95
CA SER A 54 -20.90 3.15 4.60
C SER A 54 -20.81 2.61 6.04
N ALA A 55 -21.45 1.47 6.30
CA ALA A 55 -21.29 0.79 7.58
C ALA A 55 -19.96 0.02 7.57
N GLY A 56 -18.92 0.58 8.19
CA GLY A 56 -17.67 -0.09 8.47
C GLY A 56 -16.40 0.51 7.87
N MET A 57 -16.41 1.77 7.40
CA MET A 57 -15.18 2.42 6.96
C MET A 57 -14.53 3.18 8.12
N ASP A 58 -13.51 2.57 8.71
CA ASP A 58 -12.70 3.12 9.82
C ASP A 58 -11.65 4.15 9.37
N VAL A 59 -11.47 4.38 8.06
CA VAL A 59 -10.54 5.39 7.55
C VAL A 59 -11.09 6.78 7.76
N PRO A 60 -10.26 7.74 8.20
CA PRO A 60 -10.64 9.14 8.37
C PRO A 60 -11.37 9.69 7.15
N ARG A 61 -12.53 10.30 7.37
CA ARG A 61 -13.31 10.91 6.27
C ARG A 61 -12.62 12.14 5.67
N SER A 62 -11.70 12.77 6.40
CA SER A 62 -10.79 13.82 5.92
C SER A 62 -9.84 13.34 4.83
N GLY A 63 -9.64 12.03 4.74
CA GLY A 63 -8.98 11.41 3.61
C GLY A 63 -7.47 11.32 3.69
N GLN A 64 -6.81 11.70 4.80
CA GLN A 64 -5.35 11.61 4.95
C GLN A 64 -4.98 11.01 6.30
N PHE A 65 -3.95 10.17 6.31
CA PHE A 65 -3.32 9.66 7.53
C PHE A 65 -1.84 9.34 7.26
N GLU A 66 -1.05 9.32 8.32
CA GLU A 66 0.37 8.98 8.23
C GLU A 66 0.68 7.63 8.90
N VAL A 67 1.59 6.87 8.30
CA VAL A 67 2.11 5.63 8.85
C VAL A 67 3.62 5.72 8.98
N GLU A 68 4.16 5.55 10.19
CA GLU A 68 5.58 5.39 10.42
C GLU A 68 5.97 3.92 10.26
N PHE A 69 6.97 3.67 9.44
CA PHE A 69 7.65 2.39 9.31
C PHE A 69 8.98 2.47 10.05
N ASP A 70 9.12 1.72 11.14
CA ASP A 70 10.41 1.43 11.76
C ASP A 70 11.00 0.21 11.07
N THR A 71 12.25 0.32 10.59
CA THR A 71 12.89 -0.74 9.79
C THR A 71 14.31 -1.02 10.27
N THR A 72 14.91 -2.09 9.79
CA THR A 72 16.31 -2.46 10.08
C THR A 72 17.32 -1.41 9.61
N VAL A 73 16.94 -0.52 8.69
CA VAL A 73 17.83 0.55 8.13
C VAL A 73 17.45 1.95 8.61
N GLY A 74 16.42 2.10 9.44
CA GLY A 74 15.94 3.37 9.97
C GLY A 74 14.45 3.58 9.76
N LYS A 75 13.96 4.78 10.01
CA LYS A 75 12.54 5.11 9.95
C LYS A 75 12.19 5.93 8.71
N PHE A 76 11.01 5.67 8.16
CA PHE A 76 10.39 6.52 7.14
C PHE A 76 8.88 6.63 7.38
N THR A 77 8.26 7.67 6.82
CA THR A 77 6.83 7.94 6.96
C THR A 77 6.16 7.95 5.59
N ILE A 78 5.04 7.23 5.49
CA ILE A 78 4.15 7.28 4.35
C ILE A 78 2.92 8.11 4.72
N GLU A 79 2.66 9.18 3.96
CA GLU A 79 1.38 9.88 3.94
C GLU A 79 0.46 9.18 2.95
N VAL A 80 -0.70 8.77 3.39
CA VAL A 80 -1.75 8.15 2.58
C VAL A 80 -2.82 9.17 2.27
N ASN A 81 -3.26 9.23 1.01
CA ASN A 81 -4.34 10.09 0.58
C ASN A 81 -5.47 9.27 -0.05
N ARG A 82 -6.60 9.21 0.65
CA ARG A 82 -7.76 8.46 0.21
C ARG A 82 -8.33 8.93 -1.13
N ALA A 83 -8.21 10.21 -1.46
CA ALA A 83 -8.73 10.73 -2.72
C ALA A 83 -7.97 10.18 -3.95
N TRP A 84 -6.73 9.70 -3.76
CA TRP A 84 -5.94 9.13 -4.85
C TRP A 84 -6.34 7.69 -5.18
N SER A 85 -6.65 6.88 -4.17
CA SER A 85 -7.01 5.46 -4.31
C SER A 85 -7.85 5.04 -3.10
N PRO A 86 -9.17 5.29 -3.12
CA PRO A 86 -10.05 5.07 -1.96
C PRO A 86 -10.04 3.65 -1.43
N VAL A 87 -10.12 2.66 -2.31
CA VAL A 87 -10.12 1.24 -1.94
C VAL A 87 -8.76 0.79 -1.45
N GLY A 88 -7.68 1.25 -2.13
CA GLY A 88 -6.30 0.98 -1.72
C GLY A 88 -5.97 1.60 -0.37
N ALA A 89 -6.33 2.87 -0.12
CA ALA A 89 -6.10 3.55 1.14
C ALA A 89 -6.82 2.86 2.30
N GLN A 90 -8.09 2.43 2.11
CA GLN A 90 -8.84 1.66 3.09
C GLN A 90 -8.15 0.33 3.41
N ARG A 91 -7.76 -0.43 2.39
CA ARG A 91 -7.05 -1.70 2.56
C ARG A 91 -5.73 -1.50 3.33
N PHE A 92 -4.95 -0.49 2.97
CA PHE A 92 -3.68 -0.21 3.62
C PHE A 92 -3.84 0.15 5.10
N TYR A 93 -4.85 0.96 5.43
CA TYR A 93 -5.21 1.30 6.81
C TYR A 93 -5.52 0.05 7.65
N GLU A 94 -6.38 -0.83 7.13
CA GLU A 94 -6.77 -2.08 7.80
C GLU A 94 -5.57 -3.01 8.02
N LEU A 95 -4.70 -3.14 7.01
CA LEU A 95 -3.48 -3.94 7.10
C LEU A 95 -2.53 -3.42 8.17
N VAL A 96 -2.33 -2.10 8.26
CA VAL A 96 -1.49 -1.49 9.29
C VAL A 96 -2.09 -1.71 10.67
N LYS A 97 -3.40 -1.49 10.85
CA LYS A 97 -4.09 -1.72 12.14
C LYS A 97 -4.00 -3.17 12.62
N ASP A 98 -3.98 -4.11 11.71
CA ASP A 98 -3.89 -5.54 12.03
C ASP A 98 -2.44 -6.04 12.21
N GLY A 99 -1.44 -5.16 12.09
CA GLY A 99 -0.01 -5.52 12.20
C GLY A 99 0.51 -6.36 11.04
N PHE A 100 -0.17 -6.32 9.88
CA PHE A 100 0.17 -7.12 8.71
C PHE A 100 1.59 -6.87 8.20
N TYR A 101 2.07 -5.63 8.29
CA TYR A 101 3.39 -5.26 7.81
C TYR A 101 4.51 -5.47 8.83
N ASP A 102 4.19 -5.78 10.08
CA ASP A 102 5.19 -6.03 11.10
C ASP A 102 6.06 -7.24 10.74
N GLU A 103 7.36 -7.07 10.90
CA GLU A 103 8.40 -8.03 10.50
C GLU A 103 8.42 -8.42 9.00
N CYS A 104 7.67 -7.75 8.11
CA CYS A 104 7.73 -8.02 6.68
C CYS A 104 9.12 -7.80 6.10
N GLY A 105 9.61 -8.73 5.29
CA GLY A 105 10.84 -8.57 4.53
C GLY A 105 10.65 -7.70 3.28
N PHE A 106 11.65 -6.89 2.93
CA PHE A 106 11.73 -6.23 1.63
C PHE A 106 12.26 -7.22 0.59
N PHE A 107 11.39 -8.10 0.14
CA PHE A 107 11.77 -9.30 -0.61
C PHE A 107 12.16 -9.06 -2.08
N ARG A 108 11.85 -7.88 -2.63
CA ARG A 108 12.18 -7.53 -4.02
C ARG A 108 12.66 -6.09 -4.08
N VAL A 109 13.93 -5.90 -4.42
CA VAL A 109 14.54 -4.56 -4.49
C VAL A 109 15.27 -4.42 -5.82
N VAL A 110 14.73 -3.57 -6.71
CA VAL A 110 15.28 -3.30 -8.04
C VAL A 110 15.75 -1.85 -8.09
N PRO A 111 17.07 -1.61 -8.05
CA PRO A 111 17.63 -0.25 -8.05
C PRO A 111 17.12 0.58 -9.24
N GLY A 112 16.73 1.82 -8.97
CA GLY A 112 16.19 2.74 -9.96
C GLY A 112 14.74 2.47 -10.37
N PHE A 113 14.16 1.33 -9.93
CA PHE A 113 12.76 0.97 -10.18
C PHE A 113 11.93 1.07 -8.89
N MET A 114 11.97 0.06 -8.02
CA MET A 114 11.14 0.05 -6.81
C MET A 114 11.69 -0.91 -5.74
N VAL A 115 11.16 -0.77 -4.51
CA VAL A 115 11.24 -1.77 -3.44
C VAL A 115 9.84 -2.29 -3.12
N GLN A 116 9.66 -3.61 -3.07
CA GLN A 116 8.39 -4.30 -2.84
C GLN A 116 8.42 -5.12 -1.56
N PHE A 117 7.32 -5.06 -0.80
CA PHE A 117 7.09 -5.78 0.45
C PHE A 117 5.60 -6.04 0.66
N GLY A 118 5.20 -6.65 1.79
CA GLY A 118 3.80 -6.90 2.11
C GLY A 118 3.36 -8.33 1.78
N LEU A 119 4.25 -9.28 2.04
CA LEU A 119 3.93 -10.66 2.38
C LEU A 119 4.25 -10.79 3.87
N ALA A 120 3.26 -11.10 4.70
CA ALA A 120 3.41 -11.06 6.15
C ALA A 120 4.45 -12.05 6.66
N ALA A 121 5.04 -11.73 7.81
CA ALA A 121 6.01 -12.59 8.47
C ALA A 121 5.44 -13.98 8.80
N ASP A 122 4.16 -14.02 9.19
CA ASP A 122 3.37 -15.22 9.43
C ASP A 122 2.51 -15.55 8.20
N PRO A 123 2.64 -16.75 7.61
CA PRO A 123 1.77 -17.21 6.53
C PRO A 123 0.27 -17.15 6.83
N ALA A 124 -0.13 -17.36 8.07
CA ALA A 124 -1.53 -17.26 8.48
C ALA A 124 -2.09 -15.84 8.30
N MET A 125 -1.28 -14.81 8.56
CA MET A 125 -1.65 -13.42 8.34
C MET A 125 -1.75 -13.12 6.84
N THR A 126 -0.81 -13.64 6.01
CA THR A 126 -0.91 -13.53 4.55
C THR A 126 -2.19 -14.19 4.04
N ALA A 127 -2.54 -15.38 4.52
CA ALA A 127 -3.77 -16.09 4.13
C ALA A 127 -5.04 -15.32 4.55
N LYS A 128 -5.07 -14.73 5.74
CA LYS A 128 -6.17 -13.89 6.25
C LYS A 128 -6.47 -12.73 5.29
N TRP A 129 -5.44 -12.09 4.74
CA TRP A 129 -5.56 -10.90 3.90
C TRP A 129 -5.44 -11.16 2.39
N ASN A 130 -5.50 -12.43 1.97
CA ASN A 130 -5.41 -12.83 0.56
C ASN A 130 -6.70 -12.61 -0.25
N ASN A 131 -7.65 -11.83 0.27
CA ASN A 131 -8.84 -11.43 -0.48
C ASN A 131 -8.51 -10.22 -1.37
N GLU A 132 -8.81 -10.36 -2.64
CA GLU A 132 -8.55 -9.34 -3.65
C GLU A 132 -9.49 -8.13 -3.48
N ILE A 133 -9.00 -6.93 -3.86
CA ILE A 133 -9.77 -5.69 -3.85
C ILE A 133 -9.89 -5.10 -5.25
N THR A 134 -10.99 -4.38 -5.48
CA THR A 134 -11.26 -3.67 -6.74
C THR A 134 -10.18 -2.63 -7.02
N ASP A 135 -9.77 -2.50 -8.29
CA ASP A 135 -8.82 -1.48 -8.71
C ASP A 135 -9.44 -0.08 -8.61
N ASP A 136 -8.66 0.88 -8.13
CA ASP A 136 -8.99 2.29 -8.18
C ASP A 136 -8.53 2.92 -9.50
N PRO A 137 -9.18 3.99 -9.97
CA PRO A 137 -8.66 4.79 -11.08
C PRO A 137 -7.27 5.37 -10.73
N VAL A 138 -6.41 5.49 -11.72
CA VAL A 138 -5.11 6.17 -11.55
C VAL A 138 -5.33 7.69 -11.54
N VAL A 139 -5.18 8.30 -10.37
CA VAL A 139 -5.30 9.75 -10.15
C VAL A 139 -3.92 10.41 -10.08
N GLU A 140 -2.98 9.76 -9.40
CA GLU A 140 -1.59 10.19 -9.29
C GLU A 140 -0.68 9.29 -10.10
N SER A 141 0.47 9.84 -10.53
CA SER A 141 1.45 9.10 -11.31
C SER A 141 2.49 8.41 -10.42
N ASN A 142 2.96 7.23 -10.87
CA ASN A 142 4.00 6.45 -10.21
C ASN A 142 5.38 7.12 -10.33
N ARG A 143 5.66 8.09 -9.46
CA ARG A 143 6.91 8.84 -9.38
C ARG A 143 7.70 8.43 -8.14
N ARG A 144 8.97 8.85 -8.08
CA ARG A 144 9.81 8.59 -6.91
C ARG A 144 9.11 8.95 -5.59
N GLY A 145 9.14 7.99 -4.65
CA GLY A 145 8.53 8.09 -3.33
C GLY A 145 7.05 7.74 -3.29
N TYR A 146 6.34 7.65 -4.43
CA TYR A 146 4.95 7.22 -4.42
C TYR A 146 4.82 5.73 -4.12
N VAL A 147 3.74 5.39 -3.40
CA VAL A 147 3.47 4.06 -2.88
C VAL A 147 2.22 3.50 -3.55
N THR A 148 2.33 2.27 -4.06
CA THR A 148 1.31 1.66 -4.90
C THR A 148 1.15 0.19 -4.55
N PHE A 149 -0.08 -0.34 -4.61
CA PHE A 149 -0.28 -1.79 -4.49
C PHE A 149 0.27 -2.54 -5.69
N ALA A 150 1.00 -3.62 -5.42
CA ALA A 150 1.31 -4.60 -6.44
C ALA A 150 0.05 -5.41 -6.81
N LYS A 151 -0.03 -5.82 -8.07
CA LYS A 151 -1.11 -6.65 -8.60
C LYS A 151 -0.59 -7.63 -9.64
N LYS A 152 -1.34 -8.69 -9.90
CA LYS A 152 -1.13 -9.61 -11.03
C LYS A 152 -1.50 -8.92 -12.34
N ALA A 153 -1.32 -9.61 -13.46
CA ALA A 153 -1.76 -9.12 -14.77
C ALA A 153 -3.30 -8.94 -14.87
N LEU A 154 -4.05 -9.62 -14.01
CA LEU A 154 -5.51 -9.53 -13.96
C LEU A 154 -5.98 -8.26 -13.22
N PRO A 155 -7.08 -7.63 -13.67
CA PRO A 155 -7.74 -6.57 -12.91
C PRO A 155 -8.22 -7.06 -11.53
N ASN A 156 -8.30 -6.14 -10.57
CA ASN A 156 -8.83 -6.41 -9.23
C ASN A 156 -8.08 -7.50 -8.46
N SER A 157 -6.76 -7.61 -8.67
CA SER A 157 -5.92 -8.65 -8.05
C SER A 157 -4.98 -8.12 -6.95
N ARG A 158 -5.23 -6.89 -6.48
CA ARG A 158 -4.51 -6.30 -5.35
C ARG A 158 -4.91 -6.98 -4.05
N THR A 159 -3.95 -7.28 -3.17
CA THR A 159 -4.18 -7.89 -1.84
C THR A 159 -3.49 -7.12 -0.71
N GLY A 160 -2.25 -7.47 -0.35
CA GLY A 160 -1.48 -6.86 0.73
C GLY A 160 -0.12 -6.31 0.29
N GLN A 161 0.38 -6.73 -0.88
CA GLN A 161 1.70 -6.33 -1.35
C GLN A 161 1.69 -4.89 -1.88
N VAL A 162 2.72 -4.12 -1.50
CA VAL A 162 2.91 -2.74 -1.93
C VAL A 162 4.35 -2.52 -2.39
N PHE A 163 4.56 -1.47 -3.18
CA PHE A 163 5.91 -1.04 -3.56
C PHE A 163 6.07 0.47 -3.45
N ILE A 164 7.31 0.90 -3.15
CA ILE A 164 7.72 2.30 -3.16
C ILE A 164 8.59 2.54 -4.38
N ASN A 165 8.25 3.53 -5.18
CA ASN A 165 8.98 3.86 -6.40
C ASN A 165 10.32 4.54 -6.08
N PHE A 166 11.44 4.05 -6.64
CA PHE A 166 12.76 4.71 -6.55
C PHE A 166 12.96 5.79 -7.61
N GLY A 167 12.21 5.76 -8.70
CA GLY A 167 12.34 6.68 -9.81
C GLY A 167 11.00 7.06 -10.44
N ASP A 168 11.06 7.62 -11.65
CA ASP A 168 9.88 7.85 -12.48
C ASP A 168 9.47 6.53 -13.16
N ASN A 169 8.35 6.00 -12.72
CA ASN A 169 7.72 4.79 -13.22
C ASN A 169 6.34 5.07 -13.81
N SER A 170 6.12 6.29 -14.36
CA SER A 170 4.84 6.73 -14.94
C SER A 170 4.28 5.77 -16.02
N ARG A 171 5.11 4.92 -16.62
CA ARG A 171 4.64 3.86 -17.51
C ARG A 171 3.64 2.89 -16.85
N LEU A 172 3.72 2.71 -15.52
CA LEU A 172 2.82 1.84 -14.75
C LEU A 172 1.40 2.41 -14.65
N ASP A 173 1.23 3.71 -14.92
CA ASP A 173 -0.08 4.38 -14.85
C ASP A 173 -1.03 3.80 -15.92
N ALA A 174 -0.49 3.51 -17.12
CA ALA A 174 -1.25 2.89 -18.21
C ALA A 174 -1.69 1.44 -17.88
N ASP A 175 -0.96 0.76 -17.01
CA ASP A 175 -1.26 -0.60 -16.56
C ASP A 175 -2.21 -0.60 -15.34
N GLY A 176 -2.70 0.58 -14.92
CA GLY A 176 -3.67 0.74 -13.84
C GLY A 176 -3.07 0.54 -12.43
N PHE A 177 -1.78 0.82 -12.25
CA PHE A 177 -1.17 0.90 -10.93
C PHE A 177 -1.47 2.27 -10.32
N SER A 178 -2.42 2.32 -9.38
CA SER A 178 -2.91 3.54 -8.75
C SER A 178 -2.17 3.81 -7.43
N PRO A 179 -1.34 4.87 -7.33
CA PRO A 179 -0.73 5.28 -6.07
C PRO A 179 -1.80 5.69 -5.05
N PHE A 180 -1.59 5.28 -3.80
CA PHE A 180 -2.47 5.64 -2.67
C PHE A 180 -1.79 6.54 -1.63
N GLY A 181 -0.48 6.69 -1.70
CA GLY A 181 0.30 7.47 -0.77
C GLY A 181 1.70 7.79 -1.29
N LYS A 182 2.47 8.48 -0.48
CA LYS A 182 3.86 8.84 -0.78
C LYS A 182 4.71 8.87 0.49
N VAL A 183 5.99 8.60 0.36
CA VAL A 183 6.97 8.81 1.42
C VAL A 183 7.20 10.32 1.59
N THR A 184 6.87 10.85 2.77
CA THR A 184 7.04 12.27 3.12
C THR A 184 8.29 12.54 3.95
N LYS A 185 8.76 11.53 4.69
CA LYS A 185 9.97 11.61 5.51
C LYS A 185 10.78 10.32 5.35
N GLY A 186 12.10 10.42 5.28
CA GLY A 186 12.98 9.25 5.29
C GLY A 186 13.11 8.53 3.94
N MET A 187 12.91 9.20 2.80
CA MET A 187 13.14 8.57 1.49
C MET A 187 14.61 8.15 1.31
N GLU A 188 15.57 8.82 1.96
CA GLU A 188 16.98 8.43 2.05
C GLU A 188 17.21 7.15 2.88
N ILE A 189 16.27 6.78 3.73
CA ILE A 189 16.27 5.50 4.46
C ILE A 189 15.77 4.39 3.52
N VAL A 190 14.70 4.67 2.77
CA VAL A 190 14.18 3.73 1.75
C VAL A 190 15.27 3.40 0.71
N ASP A 191 16.09 4.38 0.31
CA ASP A 191 17.21 4.17 -0.61
C ASP A 191 18.32 3.25 -0.05
N LYS A 192 18.40 3.08 1.28
CA LYS A 192 19.42 2.21 1.92
C LYS A 192 18.98 0.76 2.01
N ILE A 193 17.70 0.44 1.71
CA ILE A 193 17.20 -0.93 1.75
C ILE A 193 18.04 -1.78 0.78
N SER A 194 18.53 -2.90 1.28
CA SER A 194 19.50 -3.76 0.60
C SER A 194 18.94 -4.39 -0.67
N ALA A 195 19.59 -4.11 -1.80
CA ALA A 195 19.32 -4.78 -3.07
C ALA A 195 20.16 -6.05 -3.28
N ALA A 196 20.82 -6.58 -2.23
CA ALA A 196 21.78 -7.69 -2.36
C ALA A 196 21.16 -8.97 -2.93
N HIS A 197 19.86 -9.15 -2.79
CA HIS A 197 19.12 -10.32 -3.29
C HIS A 197 18.23 -10.00 -4.51
N GLY A 198 18.07 -8.72 -4.87
CA GLY A 198 17.32 -8.28 -6.05
C GLY A 198 15.90 -8.83 -6.06
N GLU A 199 15.61 -9.73 -7.03
CA GLU A 199 14.33 -10.38 -7.24
C GLU A 199 14.39 -11.91 -6.96
N GLN A 200 15.43 -12.39 -6.28
CA GLN A 200 15.65 -13.82 -6.04
C GLN A 200 14.66 -14.48 -5.06
N PRO A 201 14.18 -13.78 -3.99
CA PRO A 201 13.21 -14.40 -3.07
C PRO A 201 11.93 -14.81 -3.79
N ASP A 202 11.57 -16.10 -3.65
CA ASP A 202 10.37 -16.67 -4.24
C ASP A 202 9.13 -16.30 -3.43
N GLN A 203 8.16 -15.65 -4.08
CA GLN A 203 6.97 -15.11 -3.41
C GLN A 203 6.00 -16.21 -2.95
N GLU A 204 5.95 -17.37 -3.64
CA GLU A 204 5.12 -18.50 -3.21
C GLU A 204 5.70 -19.15 -1.96
N ALA A 205 7.04 -19.28 -1.92
CA ALA A 205 7.74 -19.77 -0.73
C ALA A 205 7.56 -18.81 0.45
N ILE A 206 7.59 -17.48 0.24
CA ILE A 206 7.29 -16.49 1.30
C ILE A 206 5.85 -16.66 1.76
N THR A 207 4.88 -16.75 0.84
CA THR A 207 3.46 -16.91 1.16
C THR A 207 3.19 -18.15 2.01
N SER A 208 3.90 -19.25 1.75
CA SER A 208 3.70 -20.55 2.43
C SER A 208 4.53 -20.71 3.71
N GLN A 209 5.70 -20.08 3.81
CA GLN A 209 6.67 -20.31 4.88
C GLN A 209 7.02 -19.02 5.68
N GLY A 210 6.66 -17.85 5.16
CA GLY A 210 6.90 -16.56 5.82
C GLY A 210 8.38 -16.28 6.07
N ASN A 211 8.66 -15.66 7.21
CA ASN A 211 10.01 -15.29 7.60
C ASN A 211 10.94 -16.47 7.87
N SER A 212 10.44 -17.69 8.07
CA SER A 212 11.32 -18.88 8.21
C SER A 212 12.11 -19.11 6.93
N TYR A 213 11.47 -18.95 5.77
CA TYR A 213 12.12 -19.02 4.47
C TYR A 213 13.10 -17.84 4.25
N LEU A 214 12.64 -16.60 4.48
CA LEU A 214 13.46 -15.42 4.22
C LEU A 214 14.71 -15.38 5.11
N LYS A 215 14.57 -15.57 6.41
CA LYS A 215 15.68 -15.52 7.38
C LYS A 215 16.69 -16.66 7.14
N GLY A 216 16.22 -17.82 6.67
CA GLY A 216 17.07 -18.95 6.36
C GLY A 216 17.86 -18.83 5.06
N SER A 217 17.23 -18.26 4.02
CA SER A 217 17.79 -18.24 2.66
C SER A 217 18.42 -16.92 2.25
N TYR A 218 17.99 -15.79 2.86
CA TYR A 218 18.37 -14.43 2.45
C TYR A 218 18.84 -13.58 3.64
N PRO A 219 20.02 -13.84 4.22
CA PRO A 219 20.46 -13.22 5.47
C PRO A 219 20.78 -11.71 5.38
N LYS A 220 20.81 -11.14 4.17
CA LYS A 220 21.07 -9.71 3.94
C LYS A 220 19.82 -8.91 3.59
N LEU A 221 18.63 -9.50 3.76
CA LEU A 221 17.38 -8.76 3.60
C LEU A 221 17.20 -7.78 4.76
N ASP A 222 16.63 -6.64 4.43
CA ASP A 222 16.09 -5.71 5.41
C ASP A 222 14.62 -6.00 5.67
N TYR A 223 14.16 -5.59 6.86
CA TYR A 223 12.83 -5.87 7.37
C TYR A 223 12.17 -4.62 7.93
N VAL A 224 10.86 -4.56 7.83
CA VAL A 224 10.04 -3.71 8.69
C VAL A 224 10.10 -4.31 10.11
N ASN A 225 10.39 -3.50 11.12
CA ASN A 225 10.22 -3.90 12.53
C ASN A 225 8.75 -3.75 12.92
N THR A 226 8.20 -2.55 12.70
CA THR A 226 6.77 -2.24 12.94
C THR A 226 6.26 -1.19 11.96
N ALA A 227 4.95 -1.22 11.68
CA ALA A 227 4.23 -0.18 10.95
C ALA A 227 3.13 0.39 11.85
N THR A 228 3.18 1.70 12.14
CA THR A 228 2.31 2.32 13.15
C THR A 228 1.61 3.56 12.57
N LEU A 229 0.30 3.67 12.76
CA LEU A 229 -0.44 4.91 12.51
C LEU A 229 0.04 6.00 13.47
N ILE A 230 0.52 7.14 12.96
CA ILE A 230 1.01 8.28 13.77
C ILE A 230 0.07 9.48 13.73
N VAL A 231 -0.75 9.61 12.69
CA VAL A 231 -1.81 10.62 12.59
C VAL A 231 -3.05 9.94 12.04
N ASP A 232 -4.09 9.95 12.82
CA ASP A 232 -5.40 9.45 12.42
C ASP A 232 -6.45 10.51 12.83
N ASP A 233 -7.01 11.22 11.85
CA ASP A 233 -8.02 12.26 12.07
C ASP A 233 -9.32 11.72 12.71
N LEU A 234 -9.50 10.39 12.80
CA LEU A 234 -10.63 9.78 13.51
C LEU A 234 -10.56 10.02 15.02
N ASP A 235 -9.36 10.06 15.59
CA ASP A 235 -9.19 10.21 17.03
C ASP A 235 -9.43 11.66 17.52
N VAL A 236 -9.40 12.64 16.61
CA VAL A 236 -9.57 14.07 16.96
C VAL A 236 -11.04 14.44 17.13
N SER A 237 -11.98 13.75 16.46
CA SER A 237 -13.40 14.12 16.49
C SER A 237 -14.19 13.54 17.68
N VAL A 238 -13.65 12.55 18.41
CA VAL A 238 -14.31 11.92 19.56
C VAL A 238 -13.91 12.60 20.88
N ALA A 239 -12.78 13.30 20.94
CA ALA A 239 -12.32 14.00 22.14
C ALA A 239 -12.99 15.38 22.38
N GLY A 240 -13.76 15.89 21.41
CA GLY A 240 -14.35 17.24 21.45
C GLY A 240 -15.83 17.33 21.86
N SER A 241 -16.52 16.22 22.14
CA SER A 241 -17.97 16.26 22.44
C SER A 241 -18.36 15.76 23.85
N GLY A 242 -17.54 16.03 24.84
CA GLY A 242 -17.81 15.58 26.20
C GLY A 242 -17.37 16.55 27.29
N GLU A 243 -17.90 17.79 27.32
CA GLU A 243 -18.08 18.56 28.55
C GLU A 243 -18.97 19.77 28.27
N ALA A 244 -20.26 19.53 28.14
CA ALA A 244 -21.25 20.58 28.42
C ALA A 244 -21.39 20.69 29.94
N SER A 245 -20.62 21.61 30.52
CA SER A 245 -20.77 22.05 31.91
C SER A 245 -22.20 22.42 32.18
N ALA A 246 -22.86 21.69 33.04
CA ALA A 246 -24.12 22.11 33.66
C ALA A 246 -23.86 23.35 34.53
N GLY A 247 -24.06 24.51 33.97
CA GLY A 247 -24.06 25.77 34.68
C GLY A 247 -25.21 25.79 35.72
N LYS A 248 -24.84 25.75 36.98
CA LYS A 248 -25.73 25.95 38.12
C LYS A 248 -26.27 27.37 38.06
N VAL A 249 -27.56 27.51 37.77
CA VAL A 249 -28.29 28.81 37.89
C VAL A 249 -28.48 29.05 39.39
N GLU A 250 -27.73 30.00 39.95
CA GLU A 250 -28.04 30.61 41.24
C GLU A 250 -29.18 31.61 41.06
N VAL A 251 -30.27 31.35 41.80
CA VAL A 251 -31.43 32.25 41.94
C VAL A 251 -31.04 33.28 42.97
N PRO A 252 -31.16 34.59 42.70
CA PRO A 252 -30.90 35.62 43.72
C PRO A 252 -32.03 35.63 44.76
N GLU A 253 -31.63 35.60 46.03
CA GLU A 253 -32.46 35.71 47.23
C GLU A 253 -33.08 37.12 47.30
N GLU A 254 -34.40 37.15 47.39
CA GLU A 254 -35.24 38.33 47.51
C GLU A 254 -35.08 38.93 48.93
N THR A 255 -34.49 40.09 49.07
CA THR A 255 -34.38 40.82 50.32
C THR A 255 -35.64 41.63 50.62
N ASP A 256 -36.33 41.34 51.73
CA ASP A 256 -37.45 42.09 52.29
C ASP A 256 -37.05 43.57 52.62
N PRO A 257 -37.91 44.50 52.42
CA PRO A 257 -37.67 45.90 52.84
C PRO A 257 -37.90 46.12 54.35
N PRO A 258 -37.19 47.08 54.97
CA PRO A 258 -37.34 47.36 56.39
C PRO A 258 -38.61 48.14 56.67
N GLY A 259 -39.35 47.71 57.69
CA GLY A 259 -40.48 48.40 58.23
C GLY A 259 -40.08 49.70 58.97
N GLU A 260 -40.82 50.73 58.76
CA GLU A 260 -40.78 51.97 59.52
C GLU A 260 -41.73 51.96 60.76
N PRO A 261 -41.50 52.86 61.67
CA PRO A 261 -41.74 52.77 63.09
C PRO A 261 -43.21 52.95 63.55
#